data_afa66640007742e01b97bdbd2d9d255f
#
_entry.id   afa66640007742e01b97bdbd2d9d255f
#
_cell.length_a   1.000
_cell.length_b   1.000
_cell.length_c   1.000
_cell.angle_alpha   90.00
_cell.angle_beta   90.00
_cell.angle_gamma   90.00
#
_symmetry.space_group_name_H-M   'P 1'
#
loop_
_entity.id
_entity.type
_entity.pdbx_description
1 polymer ?
#
loop_
_entity_poly.entity_id
_entity_poly.type
_entity_poly.pdbx_seq_one_letter_code
_entity_poly.pdbx_strand_id
1 'polypeptide(L)'
;MSERMLLFIPAYNCEKQIVRVLDQLDKKIFAYFEEVLVVNNRSTDGTEKAVLAYMEAHPDKPIRLMRNTDNYGLGGSQKMSFHYAIDHGYDYVCMLHGDDQGNIRDFIPMLQKGIYSKYDCVLGARFMRGSRLEGYSRFRTFGNVIYNFIFAFVTRRRIFDLGSGLNMYKVKMLRDGFFEKFPDNLMFNYVMILASGYYHHKIRFYPVSWREDDQVSNVKMLDQSVTVLKMAVEYLLDHESIHKEYREVVRSAYTCEEITDLSQLKED
;
A
#
# COMPACT_ATOMS: atom_id res chain seq x y z
N MET A 1 23.65 11.88 6.85
CA MET A 1 22.86 11.93 5.58
C MET A 1 21.39 11.90 5.98
N SER A 2 20.54 12.67 5.35
CA SER A 2 19.09 12.58 5.56
C SER A 2 18.58 11.24 5.04
N GLU A 3 17.63 10.62 5.72
CA GLU A 3 16.98 9.39 5.27
C GLU A 3 16.23 9.65 3.95
N ARG A 4 16.39 8.74 2.98
CA ARG A 4 15.75 8.82 1.66
C ARG A 4 14.41 8.09 1.70
N MET A 5 13.34 8.78 1.37
CA MET A 5 11.98 8.24 1.43
C MET A 5 11.30 8.30 0.05
N LEU A 6 10.72 7.17 -0.36
CA LEU A 6 9.90 7.04 -1.55
C LEU A 6 8.43 7.08 -1.17
N LEU A 7 7.61 7.88 -1.85
CA LEU A 7 6.15 7.77 -1.79
C LEU A 7 5.67 6.98 -3.02
N PHE A 8 5.13 5.80 -2.80
CA PHE A 8 4.55 4.94 -3.82
C PHE A 8 3.03 5.07 -3.85
N ILE A 9 2.48 5.28 -5.04
CA ILE A 9 1.04 5.42 -5.29
C ILE A 9 0.61 4.37 -6.32
N PRO A 10 0.08 3.20 -5.88
CA PRO A 10 -0.54 2.25 -6.81
C PRO A 10 -1.82 2.84 -7.37
N ALA A 11 -1.95 2.82 -8.70
CA ALA A 11 -3.09 3.34 -9.43
C ALA A 11 -3.70 2.25 -10.33
N TYR A 12 -5.01 2.05 -10.21
CA TYR A 12 -5.77 1.14 -11.07
C TYR A 12 -7.20 1.63 -11.21
N ASN A 13 -7.59 2.05 -12.41
CA ASN A 13 -8.92 2.56 -12.73
C ASN A 13 -9.40 3.64 -11.73
N CYS A 14 -8.58 4.67 -11.56
CA CYS A 14 -8.81 5.75 -10.60
C CYS A 14 -8.64 7.16 -11.23
N GLU A 15 -9.01 7.32 -12.50
CA GLU A 15 -8.89 8.57 -13.27
C GLU A 15 -9.40 9.80 -12.52
N LYS A 16 -10.56 9.67 -11.86
CA LYS A 16 -11.18 10.79 -11.12
C LYS A 16 -10.53 11.05 -9.76
N GLN A 17 -10.00 10.00 -9.15
CA GLN A 17 -9.46 10.03 -7.79
C GLN A 17 -7.99 10.45 -7.79
N ILE A 18 -7.21 10.00 -8.78
CA ILE A 18 -5.75 10.15 -8.77
C ILE A 18 -5.31 11.61 -8.72
N VAL A 19 -6.00 12.51 -9.40
CA VAL A 19 -5.70 13.95 -9.36
C VAL A 19 -5.86 14.49 -7.93
N ARG A 20 -6.93 14.11 -7.24
CA ARG A 20 -7.17 14.53 -5.85
C ARG A 20 -6.10 13.99 -4.88
N VAL A 21 -5.58 12.79 -5.16
CA VAL A 21 -4.45 12.22 -4.40
C VAL A 21 -3.19 13.04 -4.63
N LEU A 22 -2.89 13.41 -5.88
CA LEU A 22 -1.73 14.22 -6.23
C LEU A 22 -1.85 15.66 -5.67
N ASP A 23 -3.06 16.20 -5.55
CA ASP A 23 -3.33 17.51 -4.92
C ASP A 23 -3.09 17.53 -3.40
N GLN A 24 -3.09 16.34 -2.75
CA GLN A 24 -2.68 16.27 -1.35
C GLN A 24 -1.18 16.58 -1.17
N LEU A 25 -0.37 16.42 -2.24
CA LEU A 25 1.07 16.50 -2.21
C LEU A 25 1.52 17.96 -2.32
N ASP A 26 1.60 18.62 -1.19
CA ASP A 26 2.09 19.99 -1.04
C ASP A 26 3.60 20.01 -0.67
N LYS A 27 4.17 21.22 -0.56
CA LYS A 27 5.58 21.42 -0.18
C LYS A 27 5.95 20.78 1.17
N LYS A 28 4.99 20.61 2.08
CA LYS A 28 5.25 19.96 3.37
C LYS A 28 5.44 18.44 3.20
N ILE A 29 4.71 17.83 2.28
CA ILE A 29 4.86 16.41 1.94
C ILE A 29 6.19 16.18 1.22
N PHE A 30 6.50 16.99 0.20
CA PHE A 30 7.77 16.90 -0.54
C PHE A 30 9.01 17.21 0.32
N ALA A 31 8.86 17.80 1.50
CA ALA A 31 9.96 17.92 2.46
C ALA A 31 10.41 16.57 3.06
N TYR A 32 9.59 15.53 2.96
CA TYR A 32 9.91 14.19 3.46
C TYR A 32 10.22 13.18 2.36
N PHE A 33 9.57 13.29 1.21
CA PHE A 33 9.69 12.32 0.13
C PHE A 33 10.54 12.89 -1.00
N GLU A 34 11.62 12.19 -1.31
CA GLU A 34 12.55 12.56 -2.40
C GLU A 34 11.88 12.37 -3.76
N GLU A 35 11.02 11.36 -3.88
CA GLU A 35 10.32 11.01 -5.11
C GLU A 35 8.91 10.51 -4.81
N VAL A 36 7.99 10.79 -5.71
CA VAL A 36 6.64 10.22 -5.78
C VAL A 36 6.55 9.32 -7.00
N LEU A 37 6.41 8.02 -6.76
CA LEU A 37 6.29 7.00 -7.80
C LEU A 37 4.83 6.61 -7.96
N VAL A 38 4.16 7.13 -8.99
CA VAL A 38 2.83 6.67 -9.39
C VAL A 38 3.00 5.46 -10.29
N VAL A 39 2.38 4.34 -9.93
CA VAL A 39 2.49 3.11 -10.71
C VAL A 39 1.12 2.68 -11.20
N ASN A 40 0.91 2.85 -12.49
CA ASN A 40 -0.29 2.35 -13.16
C ASN A 40 -0.22 0.83 -13.35
N ASN A 41 -1.18 0.13 -12.76
CA ASN A 41 -1.28 -1.32 -12.84
C ASN A 41 -2.16 -1.76 -14.02
N ARG A 42 -1.91 -1.22 -15.23
CA ARG A 42 -2.66 -1.52 -16.45
C ARG A 42 -4.13 -1.09 -16.37
N SER A 43 -4.36 0.17 -15.98
CA SER A 43 -5.69 0.78 -16.00
C SER A 43 -6.27 0.78 -17.43
N THR A 44 -7.57 0.63 -17.51
CA THR A 44 -8.36 0.68 -18.76
C THR A 44 -9.16 1.97 -18.92
N ASP A 45 -9.04 2.88 -17.95
CA ASP A 45 -9.62 4.23 -17.97
C ASP A 45 -8.55 5.30 -18.27
N GLY A 46 -8.89 6.57 -18.12
CA GLY A 46 -7.99 7.69 -18.34
C GLY A 46 -6.96 7.95 -17.23
N THR A 47 -6.68 6.99 -16.31
CA THR A 47 -5.78 7.18 -15.17
C THR A 47 -4.40 7.69 -15.60
N GLU A 48 -3.74 7.06 -16.60
CA GLU A 48 -2.42 7.50 -17.05
C GLU A 48 -2.43 8.91 -17.63
N LYS A 49 -3.43 9.18 -18.47
CA LYS A 49 -3.61 10.51 -19.09
C LYS A 49 -3.78 11.60 -18.02
N ALA A 50 -4.55 11.31 -16.97
CA ALA A 50 -4.76 12.23 -15.86
C ALA A 50 -3.45 12.52 -15.09
N VAL A 51 -2.62 11.50 -14.85
CA VAL A 51 -1.32 11.66 -14.19
C VAL A 51 -0.35 12.46 -15.06
N LEU A 52 -0.25 12.15 -16.36
CA LEU A 52 0.63 12.91 -17.28
C LEU A 52 0.23 14.37 -17.36
N ALA A 53 -1.06 14.67 -17.53
CA ALA A 53 -1.55 16.04 -17.55
C ALA A 53 -1.24 16.79 -16.24
N TYR A 54 -1.30 16.08 -15.10
CA TYR A 54 -0.93 16.64 -13.81
C TYR A 54 0.57 16.94 -13.74
N MET A 55 1.43 16.04 -14.22
CA MET A 55 2.88 16.24 -14.27
C MET A 55 3.26 17.44 -15.16
N GLU A 56 2.64 17.57 -16.34
CA GLU A 56 2.83 18.72 -17.23
C GLU A 56 2.45 20.05 -16.57
N ALA A 57 1.35 20.07 -15.79
CA ALA A 57 0.89 21.25 -15.08
C ALA A 57 1.75 21.61 -13.84
N HIS A 58 2.53 20.64 -13.34
CA HIS A 58 3.32 20.76 -12.11
C HIS A 58 4.74 20.23 -12.28
N PRO A 59 5.55 20.80 -13.20
CA PRO A 59 6.88 20.30 -13.54
C PRO A 59 7.90 20.43 -12.41
N ASP A 60 7.58 21.19 -11.36
CA ASP A 60 8.40 21.37 -10.16
C ASP A 60 8.22 20.23 -9.13
N LYS A 61 7.23 19.35 -9.31
CA LYS A 61 6.98 18.23 -8.40
C LYS A 61 7.77 17.01 -8.84
N PRO A 62 8.49 16.31 -7.93
CA PRO A 62 9.26 15.11 -8.25
C PRO A 62 8.36 13.88 -8.38
N ILE A 63 7.45 13.89 -9.36
CA ILE A 63 6.51 12.81 -9.64
C ILE A 63 7.02 12.05 -10.87
N ARG A 64 7.03 10.73 -10.77
CA ARG A 64 7.34 9.82 -11.88
C ARG A 64 6.17 8.87 -12.10
N LEU A 65 5.79 8.67 -13.35
CA LEU A 65 4.76 7.71 -13.75
C LEU A 65 5.41 6.46 -14.32
N MET A 66 5.09 5.32 -13.74
CA MET A 66 5.48 4.01 -14.23
C MET A 66 4.23 3.21 -14.62
N ARG A 67 4.36 2.33 -15.62
CA ARG A 67 3.34 1.36 -16.01
C ARG A 67 3.87 -0.04 -15.75
N ASN A 68 3.17 -0.85 -14.99
CA ASN A 68 3.48 -2.27 -14.88
C ASN A 68 3.39 -2.96 -16.23
N THR A 69 4.28 -3.91 -16.52
CA THR A 69 4.25 -4.64 -17.80
C THR A 69 3.06 -5.58 -17.91
N ASP A 70 2.45 -5.97 -16.78
CA ASP A 70 1.22 -6.76 -16.68
C ASP A 70 0.37 -6.22 -15.52
N ASN A 71 -0.90 -6.60 -15.44
CA ASN A 71 -1.72 -6.35 -14.26
C ASN A 71 -1.29 -7.29 -13.13
N TYR A 72 -0.49 -6.76 -12.23
CA TYR A 72 0.06 -7.53 -11.10
C TYR A 72 -0.87 -7.59 -9.89
N GLY A 73 -2.02 -6.91 -9.93
CA GLY A 73 -2.83 -6.68 -8.74
C GLY A 73 -2.15 -5.73 -7.75
N LEU A 74 -2.79 -5.50 -6.59
CA LEU A 74 -2.25 -4.57 -5.59
C LEU A 74 -0.97 -5.10 -4.94
N GLY A 75 -0.96 -6.38 -4.55
CA GLY A 75 0.20 -7.01 -3.90
C GLY A 75 1.41 -7.09 -4.82
N GLY A 76 1.20 -7.43 -6.10
CA GLY A 76 2.29 -7.45 -7.08
C GLY A 76 2.85 -6.04 -7.37
N SER A 77 2.00 -5.01 -7.43
CA SER A 77 2.46 -3.62 -7.52
C SER A 77 3.24 -3.17 -6.28
N GLN A 78 2.87 -3.66 -5.09
CA GLN A 78 3.66 -3.41 -3.87
C GLN A 78 5.05 -4.08 -3.94
N LYS A 79 5.13 -5.33 -4.40
CA LYS A 79 6.40 -6.03 -4.59
C LYS A 79 7.30 -5.26 -5.56
N MET A 80 6.76 -4.79 -6.69
CA MET A 80 7.48 -3.95 -7.63
C MET A 80 8.03 -2.70 -6.94
N SER A 81 7.23 -2.00 -6.15
CA SER A 81 7.70 -0.80 -5.43
C SER A 81 8.76 -1.11 -4.37
N PHE A 82 8.70 -2.28 -3.75
CA PHE A 82 9.71 -2.72 -2.78
C PHE A 82 11.05 -2.97 -3.47
N HIS A 83 11.04 -3.66 -4.62
CA HIS A 83 12.25 -3.81 -5.44
C HIS A 83 12.78 -2.46 -5.90
N TYR A 84 11.92 -1.60 -6.42
CA TYR A 84 12.32 -0.25 -6.80
C TYR A 84 13.02 0.50 -5.66
N ALA A 85 12.44 0.47 -4.47
CA ALA A 85 13.02 1.13 -3.31
C ALA A 85 14.36 0.53 -2.87
N ILE A 86 14.51 -0.80 -2.96
CA ILE A 86 15.76 -1.52 -2.66
C ILE A 86 16.86 -1.13 -3.68
N ASP A 87 16.54 -1.20 -4.96
CA ASP A 87 17.49 -1.01 -6.06
C ASP A 87 17.99 0.44 -6.16
N HIS A 88 17.11 1.41 -5.82
CA HIS A 88 17.46 2.84 -5.82
C HIS A 88 17.99 3.34 -4.46
N GLY A 89 18.15 2.43 -3.48
CA GLY A 89 18.78 2.76 -2.20
C GLY A 89 17.98 3.68 -1.30
N TYR A 90 16.64 3.59 -1.34
CA TYR A 90 15.79 4.27 -0.37
C TYR A 90 15.90 3.62 1.01
N ASP A 91 15.66 4.42 2.06
CA ASP A 91 15.61 3.94 3.45
C ASP A 91 14.19 3.52 3.83
N TYR A 92 13.19 4.20 3.27
CA TYR A 92 11.77 3.94 3.52
C TYR A 92 10.97 4.02 2.23
N VAL A 93 9.92 3.17 2.15
CA VAL A 93 8.85 3.27 1.16
C VAL A 93 7.53 3.48 1.88
N CYS A 94 6.83 4.55 1.54
CA CYS A 94 5.50 4.86 2.03
C CYS A 94 4.49 4.63 0.90
N MET A 95 3.46 3.86 1.16
CA MET A 95 2.38 3.60 0.22
C MET A 95 1.17 4.49 0.54
N LEU A 96 0.62 5.12 -0.48
CA LEU A 96 -0.68 5.82 -0.45
C LEU A 96 -1.50 5.36 -1.64
N HIS A 97 -2.68 4.78 -1.43
CA HIS A 97 -3.51 4.33 -2.54
C HIS A 97 -4.00 5.49 -3.41
N GLY A 98 -4.05 5.25 -4.74
CA GLY A 98 -4.49 6.22 -5.74
C GLY A 98 -6.02 6.42 -5.80
N ASP A 99 -6.78 5.72 -4.97
CA ASP A 99 -8.25 5.75 -4.90
C ASP A 99 -8.82 6.88 -4.02
N ASP A 100 -7.95 7.74 -3.47
CA ASP A 100 -8.32 8.90 -2.66
C ASP A 100 -9.11 8.58 -1.38
N GLN A 101 -8.99 7.36 -0.87
CA GLN A 101 -9.64 6.98 0.40
C GLN A 101 -8.80 7.41 1.62
N GLY A 102 -7.46 7.39 1.50
CA GLY A 102 -6.53 7.78 2.55
C GLY A 102 -6.02 9.22 2.40
N ASN A 103 -5.50 9.80 3.49
CA ASN A 103 -4.90 11.11 3.48
C ASN A 103 -3.46 11.06 4.00
N ILE A 104 -2.48 11.36 3.11
CA ILE A 104 -1.05 11.36 3.48
C ILE A 104 -0.72 12.32 4.62
N ARG A 105 -1.51 13.39 4.78
CA ARG A 105 -1.31 14.38 5.85
C ARG A 105 -1.47 13.80 7.26
N ASP A 106 -2.18 12.68 7.39
CA ASP A 106 -2.29 11.97 8.68
C ASP A 106 -0.92 11.47 9.18
N PHE A 107 0.02 11.19 8.26
CA PHE A 107 1.36 10.76 8.63
C PHE A 107 2.32 11.91 8.97
N ILE A 108 2.00 13.17 8.64
CA ILE A 108 2.88 14.32 8.93
C ILE A 108 3.29 14.38 10.40
N PRO A 109 2.40 14.28 11.41
CA PRO A 109 2.83 14.37 12.81
C PRO A 109 3.77 13.22 13.23
N MET A 110 3.61 12.06 12.62
CA MET A 110 4.47 10.89 12.84
C MET A 110 5.86 11.13 12.20
N LEU A 111 5.90 11.67 10.99
CA LEU A 111 7.13 12.02 10.27
C LEU A 111 7.88 13.13 11.01
N GLN A 112 7.21 14.22 11.38
CA GLN A 112 7.81 15.33 12.12
C GLN A 112 8.47 14.93 13.44
N LYS A 113 7.88 13.96 14.15
CA LYS A 113 8.39 13.46 15.42
C LYS A 113 9.43 12.34 15.26
N GLY A 114 9.73 11.93 14.02
CA GLY A 114 10.66 10.83 13.75
C GLY A 114 10.20 9.48 14.35
N ILE A 115 8.89 9.29 14.57
CA ILE A 115 8.36 8.08 15.22
C ILE A 115 8.67 6.84 14.38
N TYR A 116 8.59 6.96 13.07
CA TYR A 116 8.80 5.87 12.10
C TYR A 116 10.17 5.18 12.26
N SER A 117 11.22 5.92 12.63
CA SER A 117 12.59 5.39 12.70
C SER A 117 12.78 4.27 13.74
N LYS A 118 11.88 4.21 14.74
CA LYS A 118 11.90 3.22 15.82
C LYS A 118 11.24 1.88 15.46
N TYR A 119 10.61 1.80 14.29
CA TYR A 119 9.81 0.66 13.84
C TYR A 119 10.28 0.16 12.48
N ASP A 120 10.02 -1.10 12.20
CA ASP A 120 10.27 -1.70 10.89
C ASP A 120 9.15 -1.32 9.91
N CYS A 121 7.91 -1.20 10.41
CA CYS A 121 6.82 -0.64 9.64
C CYS A 121 5.86 0.19 10.50
N VAL A 122 5.25 1.20 9.88
CA VAL A 122 4.14 1.99 10.43
C VAL A 122 2.95 1.77 9.53
N LEU A 123 1.90 1.17 10.07
CA LEU A 123 0.69 0.81 9.34
C LEU A 123 -0.44 1.77 9.72
N GLY A 124 -1.10 2.35 8.74
CA GLY A 124 -2.30 3.13 8.96
C GLY A 124 -3.40 2.27 9.59
N ALA A 125 -4.16 2.84 10.49
CA ALA A 125 -5.24 2.14 11.15
C ALA A 125 -6.50 2.98 11.15
N ARG A 126 -7.53 2.48 10.46
CA ARG A 126 -8.86 3.10 10.34
C ARG A 126 -9.71 2.94 11.59
N PHE A 127 -9.45 1.88 12.36
CA PHE A 127 -10.31 1.43 13.48
C PHE A 127 -9.66 1.68 14.86
N MET A 128 -8.65 2.55 14.92
CA MET A 128 -8.04 2.90 16.19
C MET A 128 -8.52 4.29 16.68
N ARG A 129 -8.36 4.55 17.98
CA ARG A 129 -8.73 5.85 18.56
C ARG A 129 -7.93 6.98 17.89
N GLY A 130 -8.64 7.99 17.39
CA GLY A 130 -8.07 9.14 16.66
C GLY A 130 -8.27 9.04 15.14
N SER A 131 -8.75 7.92 14.62
CA SER A 131 -9.15 7.76 13.21
C SER A 131 -10.49 8.42 12.92
N ARG A 132 -10.70 8.81 11.66
CA ARG A 132 -11.97 9.36 11.18
C ARG A 132 -12.45 8.52 9.99
N LEU A 133 -13.69 8.04 10.06
CA LEU A 133 -14.32 7.27 9.00
C LEU A 133 -15.49 8.07 8.44
N GLU A 134 -15.44 8.38 7.14
CA GLU A 134 -16.48 9.08 6.41
C GLU A 134 -17.08 8.13 5.36
N GLY A 135 -18.42 8.00 5.33
CA GLY A 135 -19.12 7.11 4.40
C GLY A 135 -18.95 5.61 4.67
N TYR A 136 -18.16 5.21 5.67
CA TYR A 136 -17.82 3.80 5.92
C TYR A 136 -18.97 3.07 6.65
N SER A 137 -19.36 1.89 6.15
CA SER A 137 -20.43 1.08 6.72
C SER A 137 -20.10 0.58 8.14
N ARG A 138 -21.02 0.76 9.08
CA ARG A 138 -20.89 0.23 10.45
C ARG A 138 -20.77 -1.30 10.48
N PHE A 139 -21.48 -1.99 9.59
CA PHE A 139 -21.38 -3.46 9.45
C PHE A 139 -19.99 -3.88 9.02
N ARG A 140 -19.42 -3.21 8.01
CA ARG A 140 -18.05 -3.46 7.57
C ARG A 140 -17.03 -3.12 8.66
N THR A 141 -17.24 -2.03 9.42
CA THR A 141 -16.40 -1.70 10.58
C THR A 141 -16.40 -2.84 11.60
N PHE A 142 -17.57 -3.35 11.96
CA PHE A 142 -17.68 -4.47 12.91
C PHE A 142 -16.98 -5.73 12.41
N GLY A 143 -17.17 -6.10 11.15
CA GLY A 143 -16.47 -7.23 10.52
C GLY A 143 -14.93 -7.06 10.56
N ASN A 144 -14.42 -5.89 10.19
CA ASN A 144 -12.99 -5.62 10.24
C ASN A 144 -12.43 -5.69 11.67
N VAL A 145 -13.16 -5.19 12.65
CA VAL A 145 -12.75 -5.27 14.07
C VAL A 145 -12.67 -6.73 14.54
N ILE A 146 -13.61 -7.59 14.13
CA ILE A 146 -13.51 -9.04 14.43
C ILE A 146 -12.25 -9.64 13.82
N TYR A 147 -11.94 -9.34 12.55
CA TYR A 147 -10.71 -9.83 11.92
C TYR A 147 -9.45 -9.28 12.60
N ASN A 148 -9.46 -8.04 13.04
CA ASN A 148 -8.35 -7.49 13.81
C ASN A 148 -8.11 -8.29 15.10
N PHE A 149 -9.17 -8.71 15.81
CA PHE A 149 -9.06 -9.58 16.99
C PHE A 149 -8.51 -10.97 16.66
N ILE A 150 -8.99 -11.60 15.56
CA ILE A 150 -8.48 -12.89 15.11
C ILE A 150 -6.98 -12.80 14.83
N PHE A 151 -6.54 -11.81 14.06
CA PHE A 151 -5.13 -11.63 13.73
C PHE A 151 -4.30 -11.24 14.97
N ALA A 152 -4.86 -10.45 15.89
CA ALA A 152 -4.20 -10.15 17.16
C ALA A 152 -3.96 -11.42 18.00
N PHE A 153 -4.94 -12.33 18.05
CA PHE A 153 -4.81 -13.62 18.73
C PHE A 153 -3.74 -14.51 18.06
N VAL A 154 -3.84 -14.65 16.73
CA VAL A 154 -2.95 -15.53 15.93
C VAL A 154 -1.50 -15.05 15.95
N THR A 155 -1.28 -13.75 15.85
CA THR A 155 0.08 -13.15 15.86
C THR A 155 0.60 -12.82 17.26
N ARG A 156 -0.26 -12.94 18.29
CA ARG A 156 0.02 -12.52 19.68
C ARG A 156 0.44 -11.06 19.79
N ARG A 157 -0.13 -10.18 18.93
CA ARG A 157 0.19 -8.76 18.83
C ARG A 157 -1.08 -7.92 18.82
N ARG A 158 -0.95 -6.63 19.15
CA ARG A 158 -2.07 -5.69 19.00
C ARG A 158 -2.20 -5.31 17.53
N ILE A 159 -3.31 -5.70 16.90
CA ILE A 159 -3.65 -5.37 15.52
C ILE A 159 -4.84 -4.43 15.53
N PHE A 160 -4.75 -3.33 14.80
CA PHE A 160 -5.80 -2.31 14.72
C PHE A 160 -6.42 -2.16 13.34
N ASP A 161 -5.73 -2.63 12.30
CA ASP A 161 -6.23 -2.66 10.92
C ASP A 161 -5.42 -3.69 10.11
N LEU A 162 -6.06 -4.33 9.13
CA LEU A 162 -5.45 -5.32 8.27
C LEU A 162 -5.25 -4.84 6.82
N GLY A 163 -5.86 -3.74 6.44
CA GLY A 163 -5.92 -3.34 5.03
C GLY A 163 -6.07 -1.84 4.80
N SER A 164 -5.35 -1.01 5.56
CA SER A 164 -5.25 0.41 5.25
C SER A 164 -4.42 0.63 3.98
N GLY A 165 -4.81 1.61 3.16
CA GLY A 165 -4.07 2.03 1.97
C GLY A 165 -2.96 3.05 2.24
N LEU A 166 -2.64 3.34 3.50
CA LEU A 166 -1.54 4.23 3.90
C LEU A 166 -0.63 3.49 4.87
N ASN A 167 0.53 3.05 4.39
CA ASN A 167 1.49 2.26 5.15
C ASN A 167 2.92 2.70 4.82
N MET A 168 3.84 2.53 5.77
CA MET A 168 5.26 2.85 5.58
C MET A 168 6.12 1.68 6.05
N TYR A 169 7.10 1.31 5.24
CA TYR A 169 8.01 0.20 5.49
C TYR A 169 9.45 0.68 5.45
N LYS A 170 10.26 0.20 6.38
CA LYS A 170 11.70 0.37 6.34
C LYS A 170 12.29 -0.57 5.28
N VAL A 171 12.99 -0.05 4.29
CA VAL A 171 13.51 -0.85 3.17
C VAL A 171 14.46 -1.95 3.66
N LYS A 172 15.19 -1.70 4.75
CA LYS A 172 16.07 -2.70 5.36
C LYS A 172 15.36 -4.02 5.67
N MET A 173 14.09 -3.98 6.13
CA MET A 173 13.32 -5.20 6.44
C MET A 173 12.89 -5.99 5.21
N LEU A 174 12.91 -5.35 4.04
CA LEU A 174 12.44 -5.94 2.78
C LEU A 174 13.55 -6.64 1.98
N ARG A 175 14.82 -6.40 2.34
CA ARG A 175 15.99 -6.83 1.55
C ARG A 175 16.19 -8.34 1.46
N ASP A 176 15.66 -9.11 2.39
CA ASP A 176 15.71 -10.57 2.37
C ASP A 176 14.63 -11.21 1.50
N GLY A 177 13.72 -10.40 0.92
CA GLY A 177 12.71 -10.86 -0.03
C GLY A 177 11.63 -11.77 0.55
N PHE A 178 11.41 -11.75 1.87
CA PHE A 178 10.41 -12.62 2.52
C PHE A 178 9.00 -12.52 1.94
N PHE A 179 8.69 -11.39 1.28
CA PHE A 179 7.37 -11.08 0.71
C PHE A 179 7.14 -11.65 -0.70
N GLU A 180 8.16 -12.22 -1.34
CA GLU A 180 8.11 -12.63 -2.76
C GLU A 180 6.99 -13.62 -3.07
N LYS A 181 6.75 -14.56 -2.18
CA LYS A 181 5.74 -15.61 -2.36
C LYS A 181 4.34 -15.20 -1.90
N PHE A 182 4.16 -13.98 -1.41
CA PHE A 182 2.86 -13.52 -0.93
C PHE A 182 1.88 -13.28 -2.09
N PRO A 183 0.56 -13.24 -1.83
CA PRO A 183 -0.43 -13.02 -2.88
C PRO A 183 -0.20 -11.73 -3.64
N ASP A 184 -0.50 -11.72 -4.93
CA ASP A 184 -0.43 -10.51 -5.76
C ASP A 184 -1.67 -9.62 -5.64
N ASN A 185 -2.72 -10.09 -5.00
CA ASN A 185 -4.00 -9.40 -4.83
C ASN A 185 -4.10 -8.65 -3.49
N LEU A 186 -5.31 -8.28 -3.08
CA LEU A 186 -5.60 -7.56 -1.82
C LEU A 186 -5.21 -8.34 -0.55
N MET A 187 -4.98 -9.65 -0.67
CA MET A 187 -4.59 -10.50 0.45
C MET A 187 -3.14 -10.25 0.91
N PHE A 188 -2.33 -9.57 0.10
CA PHE A 188 -0.93 -9.27 0.40
C PHE A 188 -0.74 -8.66 1.79
N ASN A 189 -1.55 -7.65 2.14
CA ASN A 189 -1.41 -6.96 3.44
C ASN A 189 -1.69 -7.88 4.64
N TYR A 190 -2.61 -8.85 4.50
CA TYR A 190 -2.88 -9.82 5.57
C TYR A 190 -1.65 -10.71 5.81
N VAL A 191 -1.04 -11.20 4.74
CA VAL A 191 0.17 -12.03 4.84
C VAL A 191 1.35 -11.23 5.37
N MET A 192 1.51 -9.96 4.96
CA MET A 192 2.52 -9.06 5.52
C MET A 192 2.40 -8.91 7.05
N ILE A 193 1.18 -8.87 7.58
CA ILE A 193 0.95 -8.79 9.03
C ILE A 193 1.31 -10.12 9.72
N LEU A 194 0.94 -11.28 9.14
CA LEU A 194 1.34 -12.60 9.65
C LEU A 194 2.87 -12.74 9.64
N ALA A 195 3.51 -12.40 8.52
CA ALA A 195 4.96 -12.42 8.37
C ALA A 195 5.65 -11.51 9.38
N SER A 196 5.10 -10.31 9.61
CA SER A 196 5.64 -9.42 10.63
C SER A 196 5.53 -10.02 12.05
N GLY A 197 4.53 -10.88 12.29
CA GLY A 197 4.45 -11.70 13.50
C GLY A 197 5.58 -12.71 13.58
N TYR A 198 5.76 -13.49 12.53
CA TYR A 198 6.78 -14.54 12.38
C TYR A 198 8.21 -14.01 12.52
N TYR A 199 8.55 -12.97 11.76
CA TYR A 199 9.88 -12.35 11.77
C TYR A 199 10.11 -11.37 12.94
N HIS A 200 9.17 -11.23 13.85
CA HIS A 200 9.25 -10.32 15.00
C HIS A 200 9.50 -8.85 14.63
N HIS A 201 9.04 -8.40 13.46
CA HIS A 201 9.17 -7.00 13.05
C HIS A 201 8.48 -6.07 14.05
N LYS A 202 9.07 -4.91 14.30
CA LYS A 202 8.50 -3.86 15.16
C LYS A 202 7.45 -3.07 14.37
N ILE A 203 6.17 -3.37 14.62
CA ILE A 203 5.02 -2.68 14.00
C ILE A 203 4.54 -1.53 14.88
N ARG A 204 4.20 -0.41 14.25
CA ARG A 204 3.42 0.67 14.85
C ARG A 204 2.16 0.90 14.04
N PHE A 205 1.00 0.82 14.66
CA PHE A 205 -0.23 1.32 14.05
C PHE A 205 -0.38 2.82 14.34
N TYR A 206 -0.85 3.55 13.32
CA TYR A 206 -1.05 5.00 13.40
C TYR A 206 -2.45 5.36 12.89
N PRO A 207 -3.23 6.21 13.61
CA PRO A 207 -4.60 6.52 13.20
C PRO A 207 -4.60 7.30 11.89
N VAL A 208 -5.48 6.91 10.96
CA VAL A 208 -5.66 7.55 9.66
C VAL A 208 -7.12 7.86 9.40
N SER A 209 -7.35 8.93 8.64
CA SER A 209 -8.66 9.26 8.09
C SER A 209 -8.94 8.39 6.87
N TRP A 210 -10.20 8.01 6.68
CA TRP A 210 -10.62 7.18 5.55
C TRP A 210 -12.00 7.62 5.07
N ARG A 211 -12.15 7.79 3.77
CA ARG A 211 -13.43 8.16 3.16
C ARG A 211 -13.86 7.17 2.09
N GLU A 212 -15.17 6.99 1.97
CA GLU A 212 -15.81 6.21 0.91
C GLU A 212 -16.87 7.08 0.26
N ASP A 213 -16.53 7.75 -0.85
CA ASP A 213 -17.44 8.65 -1.57
C ASP A 213 -17.84 8.05 -2.91
N ASP A 214 -16.90 7.98 -3.85
CA ASP A 214 -17.12 7.64 -5.26
C ASP A 214 -16.35 6.40 -5.74
N GLN A 215 -15.79 5.62 -4.81
CA GLN A 215 -15.05 4.41 -5.15
C GLN A 215 -15.97 3.21 -5.36
N VAL A 216 -15.70 2.46 -6.43
CA VAL A 216 -16.35 1.17 -6.65
C VAL A 216 -15.54 0.08 -5.93
N SER A 217 -16.12 -0.49 -4.86
CA SER A 217 -15.47 -1.61 -4.17
C SER A 217 -15.51 -2.87 -5.03
N ASN A 218 -14.35 -3.31 -5.52
CA ASN A 218 -14.19 -4.55 -6.28
C ASN A 218 -14.11 -5.81 -5.37
N VAL A 219 -14.38 -5.67 -4.08
CA VAL A 219 -14.20 -6.74 -3.09
C VAL A 219 -15.42 -7.64 -3.03
N LYS A 220 -15.27 -8.90 -3.43
CA LYS A 220 -16.21 -9.99 -3.13
C LYS A 220 -16.06 -10.37 -1.65
N MET A 221 -16.74 -9.64 -0.78
CA MET A 221 -16.50 -9.65 0.68
C MET A 221 -16.58 -11.04 1.34
N LEU A 222 -17.51 -11.90 0.93
CA LEU A 222 -17.70 -13.22 1.55
C LEU A 222 -16.57 -14.19 1.21
N ASP A 223 -16.20 -14.29 -0.07
CA ASP A 223 -15.14 -15.22 -0.51
C ASP A 223 -13.78 -14.82 0.06
N GLN A 224 -13.50 -13.51 0.08
CA GLN A 224 -12.29 -12.97 0.69
C GLN A 224 -12.23 -13.24 2.18
N SER A 225 -13.35 -13.08 2.89
CA SER A 225 -13.43 -13.31 4.33
C SER A 225 -13.07 -14.76 4.70
N VAL A 226 -13.62 -15.74 3.98
CA VAL A 226 -13.31 -17.16 4.22
C VAL A 226 -11.83 -17.46 3.97
N THR A 227 -11.27 -16.89 2.89
CA THR A 227 -9.85 -17.09 2.56
C THR A 227 -8.93 -16.52 3.63
N VAL A 228 -9.22 -15.29 4.10
CA VAL A 228 -8.46 -14.64 5.20
C VAL A 228 -8.50 -15.47 6.47
N LEU A 229 -9.68 -16.02 6.82
CA LEU A 229 -9.81 -16.85 8.01
C LEU A 229 -9.01 -18.17 7.86
N LYS A 230 -9.06 -18.83 6.69
CA LYS A 230 -8.26 -20.03 6.42
C LYS A 230 -6.76 -19.74 6.59
N MET A 231 -6.26 -18.64 6.04
CA MET A 231 -4.85 -18.24 6.20
C MET A 231 -4.47 -17.99 7.66
N ALA A 232 -5.33 -17.34 8.44
CA ALA A 232 -5.08 -17.12 9.85
C ALA A 232 -5.04 -18.44 10.66
N VAL A 233 -5.97 -19.36 10.38
CA VAL A 233 -5.99 -20.69 11.01
C VAL A 233 -4.79 -21.52 10.59
N GLU A 234 -4.42 -21.54 9.32
CA GLU A 234 -3.25 -22.23 8.81
C GLU A 234 -1.97 -21.74 9.50
N TYR A 235 -1.79 -20.43 9.59
CA TYR A 235 -0.66 -19.84 10.30
C TYR A 235 -0.66 -20.18 11.80
N LEU A 236 -1.83 -20.24 12.46
CA LEU A 236 -1.93 -20.61 13.87
C LEU A 236 -1.49 -22.07 14.12
N LEU A 237 -1.82 -22.98 13.19
CA LEU A 237 -1.48 -24.40 13.27
C LEU A 237 -0.02 -24.67 12.85
N ASP A 238 0.47 -23.93 11.87
CA ASP A 238 1.81 -24.06 11.33
C ASP A 238 2.35 -22.67 10.94
N HIS A 239 3.23 -22.10 11.78
CA HIS A 239 3.83 -20.79 11.52
C HIS A 239 4.73 -20.80 10.28
N GLU A 240 5.29 -21.96 9.88
CA GLU A 240 6.10 -22.10 8.66
C GLU A 240 5.27 -21.98 7.38
N SER A 241 3.93 -22.02 7.48
CA SER A 241 3.03 -21.77 6.36
C SER A 241 3.27 -20.42 5.69
N ILE A 242 3.90 -19.45 6.40
CA ILE A 242 4.28 -18.15 5.84
C ILE A 242 5.24 -18.25 4.65
N HIS A 243 5.96 -19.36 4.50
CA HIS A 243 6.90 -19.59 3.41
C HIS A 243 6.28 -20.26 2.17
N LYS A 244 4.99 -20.60 2.24
CA LYS A 244 4.27 -21.20 1.11
C LYS A 244 4.18 -20.23 -0.07
N GLU A 245 4.00 -20.81 -1.25
CA GLU A 245 3.66 -20.06 -2.44
C GLU A 245 2.18 -19.67 -2.40
N TYR A 246 1.91 -18.37 -2.27
CA TYR A 246 0.56 -17.82 -2.23
C TYR A 246 0.16 -17.11 -3.53
N ARG A 247 1.07 -16.97 -4.48
CA ARG A 247 0.79 -16.31 -5.77
C ARG A 247 -0.02 -17.25 -6.65
N GLU A 248 -1.06 -16.74 -7.27
CA GLU A 248 -1.83 -17.48 -8.29
C GLU A 248 -1.01 -17.66 -9.58
N VAL A 249 -0.18 -16.67 -9.90
CA VAL A 249 0.74 -16.69 -11.03
C VAL A 249 2.17 -16.47 -10.51
N VAL A 250 3.01 -17.50 -10.64
CA VAL A 250 4.42 -17.38 -10.25
C VAL A 250 5.18 -16.64 -11.34
N ARG A 251 5.65 -15.43 -11.01
CA ARG A 251 6.43 -14.57 -11.90
C ARG A 251 7.90 -14.56 -11.45
N SER A 252 8.79 -14.49 -12.43
CA SER A 252 10.25 -14.35 -12.15
C SER A 252 10.64 -12.94 -11.73
N ALA A 253 9.87 -11.92 -12.15
CA ALA A 253 10.09 -10.52 -11.80
C ALA A 253 8.79 -9.71 -11.91
N TYR A 254 8.75 -8.60 -11.20
CA TYR A 254 7.74 -7.55 -11.32
C TYR A 254 8.40 -6.34 -11.96
N THR A 255 8.11 -6.10 -13.23
CA THR A 255 8.76 -5.07 -14.05
C THR A 255 7.79 -3.97 -14.42
N CYS A 256 8.32 -2.79 -14.67
CA CYS A 256 7.56 -1.63 -15.11
C CYS A 256 8.38 -0.82 -16.12
N GLU A 257 7.71 0.03 -16.87
CA GLU A 257 8.28 0.99 -17.81
C GLU A 257 7.91 2.42 -17.40
N GLU A 258 8.80 3.37 -17.62
CA GLU A 258 8.53 4.77 -17.34
C GLU A 258 7.72 5.38 -18.48
N ILE A 259 6.69 6.15 -18.14
CA ILE A 259 5.83 6.85 -19.07
C ILE A 259 6.09 8.35 -18.94
N THR A 260 6.64 8.96 -19.99
CA THR A 260 7.09 10.37 -19.96
C THR A 260 6.22 11.31 -20.78
N ASP A 261 5.45 10.78 -21.72
CA ASP A 261 4.62 11.60 -22.61
C ASP A 261 3.37 10.85 -23.14
N LEU A 262 2.46 11.61 -23.71
CA LEU A 262 1.20 11.10 -24.23
C LEU A 262 1.34 10.15 -25.43
N SER A 263 2.47 10.19 -26.15
CA SER A 263 2.68 9.30 -27.31
C SER A 263 2.88 7.84 -26.90
N GLN A 264 3.24 7.61 -25.64
CA GLN A 264 3.40 6.26 -25.08
C GLN A 264 2.06 5.66 -24.61
N LEU A 265 0.98 6.44 -24.61
CA LEU A 265 -0.35 5.91 -24.35
C LEU A 265 -0.77 5.08 -25.57
N LYS A 266 -1.02 3.79 -25.38
CA LYS A 266 -1.59 2.96 -26.44
C LYS A 266 -3.01 3.45 -26.69
N GLU A 267 -3.32 3.75 -27.94
CA GLU A 267 -4.71 3.80 -28.41
C GLU A 267 -5.27 2.37 -28.32
N ASP A 268 -6.05 2.09 -27.28
CA ASP A 268 -6.81 0.84 -27.16
C ASP A 268 -8.11 0.91 -27.93
#